data_26839042365c4093e6bfd0122cc70ac2
#
_entry.id   26839042365c4093e6bfd0122cc70ac2
#
_cell.length_a   1.000
_cell.length_b   1.000
_cell.length_c   1.000
_cell.angle_alpha   90.00
_cell.angle_beta   90.00
_cell.angle_gamma   90.00
#
_symmetry.space_group_name_H-M   'P 1'
#
loop_
_entity.id
_entity.type
_entity.pdbx_description
1 polymer ?
#
loop_
_entity_poly.entity_id
_entity_poly.type
_entity_poly.pdbx_seq_one_letter_code
_entity_poly.pdbx_strand_id
1 'polypeptide(L)'
;MTDIQKQKRNFRNSKQFKDHKKRKFRECGGIDKITLHKLRRGWNFHHEDLDESHYEILNDNFLCCNNMTHKFIHWLFRYYIKDEGIITRISEEMEKMKKLNKTLSE
;
A
#
# COMPACT_ATOMS: atom_id res chain seq x y z
N MET A 1 8.36 5.27 22.31
CA MET A 1 7.52 5.79 21.22
C MET A 1 7.78 7.27 21.01
N THR A 2 8.05 7.70 19.80
CA THR A 2 8.29 9.11 19.46
C THR A 2 6.96 9.89 19.46
N ASP A 3 7.04 11.22 19.49
CA ASP A 3 5.85 12.08 19.42
C ASP A 3 5.11 11.89 18.09
N ILE A 4 5.85 11.71 16.99
CA ILE A 4 5.28 11.44 15.67
C ILE A 4 4.52 10.11 15.68
N GLN A 5 5.08 9.07 16.31
CA GLN A 5 4.40 7.76 16.39
C GLN A 5 3.12 7.85 17.22
N LYS A 6 3.13 8.61 18.34
CA LYS A 6 1.95 8.84 19.16
C LYS A 6 0.87 9.60 18.37
N GLN A 7 1.28 10.63 17.64
CA GLN A 7 0.37 11.43 16.80
C GLN A 7 -0.30 10.55 15.74
N LYS A 8 0.46 9.72 15.05
CA LYS A 8 -0.08 8.80 14.04
C LYS A 8 -1.06 7.80 14.63
N ARG A 9 -0.73 7.24 15.80
CA ARG A 9 -1.61 6.29 16.49
C ARG A 9 -2.91 6.96 16.92
N ASN A 10 -2.83 8.14 17.52
CA ASN A 10 -4.01 8.88 17.96
C ASN A 10 -4.92 9.24 16.79
N PHE A 11 -4.33 9.67 15.67
CA PHE A 11 -5.07 9.96 14.46
C PHE A 11 -5.79 8.72 13.91
N ARG A 12 -5.09 7.58 13.82
CA ARG A 12 -5.69 6.32 13.34
C ARG A 12 -6.83 5.84 14.23
N ASN A 13 -6.81 6.19 15.52
CA ASN A 13 -7.88 5.84 16.46
C ASN A 13 -9.00 6.88 16.50
N SER A 14 -8.88 7.99 15.76
CA SER A 14 -9.90 9.04 15.73
C SER A 14 -11.13 8.58 14.95
N LYS A 15 -12.29 9.16 15.32
CA LYS A 15 -13.54 8.92 14.59
C LYS A 15 -13.42 9.37 13.14
N GLN A 16 -12.78 10.52 12.90
CA GLN A 16 -12.58 11.07 11.55
C GLN A 16 -11.84 10.08 10.64
N PHE A 17 -10.77 9.49 11.14
CA PHE A 17 -10.01 8.52 10.37
C PHE A 17 -10.81 7.24 10.12
N LYS A 18 -11.51 6.73 11.15
CA LYS A 18 -12.34 5.53 11.01
C LYS A 18 -13.47 5.73 10.01
N ASP A 19 -14.14 6.89 10.04
CA ASP A 19 -15.18 7.22 9.08
C ASP A 19 -14.64 7.36 7.67
N HIS A 20 -13.47 7.97 7.52
CA HIS A 20 -12.77 8.10 6.25
C HIS A 20 -12.41 6.72 5.68
N LYS A 21 -11.92 5.83 6.53
CA LYS A 21 -11.58 4.46 6.14
C LYS A 21 -12.79 3.68 5.63
N LYS A 22 -13.94 3.80 6.31
CA LYS A 22 -15.19 3.19 5.87
C LYS A 22 -15.66 3.73 4.52
N ARG A 23 -15.56 5.05 4.33
CA ARG A 23 -15.92 5.69 3.06
C ARG A 23 -15.02 5.20 1.93
N LYS A 24 -13.71 5.18 2.15
CA LYS A 24 -12.75 4.70 1.15
C LYS A 24 -12.95 3.23 0.79
N PHE A 25 -13.29 2.40 1.76
CA PHE A 25 -13.63 1.00 1.51
C PHE A 25 -14.78 0.88 0.50
N ARG A 26 -15.84 1.69 0.69
CA ARG A 26 -16.97 1.70 -0.24
C ARG A 26 -16.58 2.23 -1.60
N GLU A 27 -15.81 3.31 -1.66
CA GLU A 27 -15.36 3.92 -2.91
C GLU A 27 -14.50 2.99 -3.76
N CYS A 28 -13.63 2.21 -3.12
CA CYS A 28 -12.77 1.27 -3.84
C CYS A 28 -13.46 -0.08 -4.11
N GLY A 29 -14.71 -0.24 -3.67
CA GLY A 29 -15.44 -1.49 -3.87
C GLY A 29 -14.90 -2.66 -3.05
N GLY A 30 -14.20 -2.38 -1.96
CA GLY A 30 -13.59 -3.42 -1.12
C GLY A 30 -12.44 -4.16 -1.78
N ILE A 31 -11.73 -3.50 -2.72
CA ILE A 31 -10.69 -4.11 -3.53
C ILE A 31 -9.36 -3.38 -3.31
N ASP A 32 -8.28 -4.16 -3.17
CA ASP A 32 -6.90 -3.68 -3.20
C ASP A 32 -6.64 -3.02 -4.56
N LYS A 33 -6.21 -1.76 -4.55
CA LYS A 33 -6.03 -0.98 -5.79
C LYS A 33 -4.82 -1.40 -6.62
N ILE A 34 -3.90 -2.14 -6.05
CA ILE A 34 -2.70 -2.62 -6.75
C ILE A 34 -2.92 -4.01 -7.32
N THR A 35 -3.37 -4.95 -6.48
CA THR A 35 -3.52 -6.36 -6.89
C THR A 35 -4.88 -6.66 -7.50
N LEU A 36 -5.86 -5.79 -7.29
CA LEU A 36 -7.26 -5.98 -7.66
C LEU A 36 -7.93 -7.16 -6.94
N HIS A 37 -7.30 -7.67 -5.90
CA HIS A 37 -7.87 -8.70 -5.05
C HIS A 37 -8.71 -8.08 -3.94
N LYS A 38 -9.60 -8.87 -3.36
CA LYS A 38 -10.46 -8.44 -2.26
C LYS A 38 -9.63 -7.95 -1.09
N LEU A 39 -10.03 -6.83 -0.49
CA LEU A 39 -9.45 -6.36 0.77
C LEU A 39 -9.79 -7.33 1.90
N ARG A 40 -8.77 -7.69 2.67
CA ARG A 40 -8.89 -8.61 3.80
C ARG A 40 -8.84 -7.83 5.11
N ARG A 41 -9.25 -8.46 6.19
CA ARG A 41 -9.12 -7.91 7.54
C ARG A 41 -7.68 -7.45 7.77
N GLY A 42 -7.52 -6.25 8.33
CA GLY A 42 -6.21 -5.65 8.55
C GLY A 42 -5.67 -4.87 7.35
N TRP A 43 -6.48 -4.67 6.32
CA TRP A 43 -6.08 -3.85 5.18
C TRP A 43 -5.70 -2.44 5.60
N ASN A 44 -4.85 -1.80 4.81
CA ASN A 44 -4.26 -0.52 5.14
C ASN A 44 -4.41 0.50 4.02
N PHE A 45 -4.15 1.76 4.36
CA PHE A 45 -3.91 2.80 3.37
C PHE A 45 -2.42 2.86 3.05
N HIS A 46 -2.09 2.91 1.76
CA HIS A 46 -0.80 3.39 1.33
C HIS A 46 -0.90 4.90 1.15
N HIS A 47 -0.11 5.66 1.91
CA HIS A 47 -0.04 7.11 1.80
C HIS A 47 0.91 7.46 0.66
N GLU A 48 0.38 8.05 -0.41
CA GLU A 48 1.20 8.49 -1.53
C GLU A 48 2.00 9.75 -1.17
N ASP A 49 1.46 10.56 -0.27
CA ASP A 49 2.16 11.73 0.27
C ASP A 49 3.01 11.29 1.47
N LEU A 50 4.33 11.34 1.32
CA LEU A 50 5.28 10.93 2.35
C LEU A 50 5.64 12.04 3.34
N ASP A 51 5.08 13.23 3.19
CA ASP A 51 5.31 14.34 4.11
C ASP A 51 4.58 14.06 5.43
N GLU A 52 5.33 13.86 6.51
CA GLU A 52 4.81 13.57 7.83
C GLU A 52 3.88 14.68 8.36
N SER A 53 4.08 15.93 7.95
CA SER A 53 3.23 17.03 8.35
C SER A 53 1.83 16.96 7.71
N HIS A 54 1.66 16.18 6.65
CA HIS A 54 0.40 15.97 5.95
C HIS A 54 -0.33 14.69 6.36
N TYR A 55 0.16 13.99 7.37
CA TYR A 55 -0.38 12.68 7.76
C TYR A 55 -1.88 12.72 8.13
N GLU A 56 -2.34 13.81 8.75
CA GLU A 56 -3.72 13.96 9.19
C GLU A 56 -4.65 14.56 8.13
N ILE A 57 -4.13 14.84 6.93
CA ILE A 57 -4.94 15.36 5.84
C ILE A 57 -5.72 14.22 5.19
N LEU A 58 -7.05 14.26 5.34
CA LEU A 58 -7.94 13.25 4.76
C LEU A 58 -8.32 13.64 3.33
N ASN A 59 -7.57 13.11 2.37
CA ASN A 59 -7.77 13.41 0.95
C ASN A 59 -7.68 12.11 0.12
N ASP A 60 -7.57 12.23 -1.19
CA ASP A 60 -7.52 11.10 -2.11
C ASP A 60 -6.12 10.49 -2.28
N ASN A 61 -5.12 10.99 -1.54
CA ASN A 61 -3.76 10.43 -1.56
C ASN A 61 -3.61 9.18 -0.69
N PHE A 62 -4.74 8.56 -0.31
CA PHE A 62 -4.78 7.28 0.38
C PHE A 62 -5.21 6.20 -0.58
N LEU A 63 -4.37 5.19 -0.74
CA LEU A 63 -4.64 4.05 -1.61
C LEU A 63 -4.99 2.83 -0.76
N CYS A 64 -6.18 2.26 -0.98
CA CYS A 64 -6.59 1.06 -0.25
C CYS A 64 -5.78 -0.14 -0.72
N CYS A 65 -5.14 -0.83 0.20
CA CYS A 65 -4.40 -2.05 -0.14
C CYS A 65 -4.33 -3.01 1.04
N ASN A 66 -4.14 -4.28 0.72
CA ASN A 66 -3.92 -5.30 1.72
C ASN A 66 -2.56 -5.08 2.41
N ASN A 67 -2.43 -5.61 3.62
CA ASN A 67 -1.22 -5.42 4.43
C ASN A 67 0.04 -5.89 3.70
N MET A 68 -0.03 -7.04 3.02
CA MET A 68 1.12 -7.56 2.25
C MET A 68 1.50 -6.65 1.09
N THR A 69 0.51 -6.14 0.37
CA THR A 69 0.73 -5.19 -0.73
C THR A 69 1.40 -3.93 -0.22
N HIS A 70 0.90 -3.38 0.89
CA HIS A 70 1.46 -2.19 1.52
C HIS A 70 2.93 -2.38 1.92
N LYS A 71 3.23 -3.51 2.56
CA LYS A 71 4.60 -3.85 2.94
C LYS A 71 5.51 -4.01 1.72
N PHE A 72 5.00 -4.64 0.67
CA PHE A 72 5.76 -4.84 -0.58
C PHE A 72 6.09 -3.50 -1.24
N ILE A 73 5.14 -2.59 -1.32
CA ILE A 73 5.36 -1.26 -1.91
C ILE A 73 6.49 -0.53 -1.16
N HIS A 74 6.43 -0.51 0.17
CA HIS A 74 7.46 0.16 0.97
C HIS A 74 8.81 -0.50 0.85
N TRP A 75 8.86 -1.84 0.84
CA TRP A 75 10.10 -2.59 0.65
C TRP A 75 10.73 -2.27 -0.70
N LEU A 76 9.93 -2.34 -1.76
CA LEU A 76 10.39 -2.08 -3.12
C LEU A 76 10.88 -0.63 -3.28
N PHE A 77 10.17 0.32 -2.70
CA PHE A 77 10.52 1.73 -2.77
C PHE A 77 11.88 2.03 -2.15
N ARG A 78 12.23 1.36 -1.06
CA ARG A 78 13.56 1.52 -0.42
C ARG A 78 14.70 1.21 -1.38
N TYR A 79 14.54 0.17 -2.20
CA TYR A 79 15.55 -0.20 -3.19
C TYR A 79 15.50 0.73 -4.40
N TYR A 80 14.31 1.07 -4.83
CA TYR A 80 14.09 1.93 -6.00
C TYR A 80 14.76 3.31 -5.84
N ILE A 81 14.72 3.90 -4.66
CA ILE A 81 15.38 5.18 -4.39
C ILE A 81 16.87 5.12 -4.69
N LYS A 82 17.50 3.97 -4.45
CA LYS A 82 18.94 3.76 -4.66
C LYS A 82 19.27 3.30 -6.07
N ASP A 83 18.32 2.65 -6.74
CA ASP A 83 18.56 2.00 -8.02
C ASP A 83 17.24 1.88 -8.79
N GLU A 84 17.05 2.76 -9.75
CA GLU A 84 15.83 2.79 -10.58
C GLU A 84 15.69 1.55 -11.46
N GLY A 85 16.78 0.85 -11.75
CA GLY A 85 16.76 -0.36 -12.57
C GLY A 85 16.15 -1.58 -11.89
N ILE A 86 15.87 -1.52 -10.59
CA ILE A 86 15.38 -2.68 -9.86
C ILE A 86 14.03 -3.19 -10.38
N ILE A 87 13.15 -2.29 -10.79
CA ILE A 87 11.83 -2.66 -11.32
C ILE A 87 11.98 -3.50 -12.58
N THR A 88 12.87 -3.08 -13.48
CA THR A 88 13.14 -3.80 -14.72
C THR A 88 13.67 -5.20 -14.43
N ARG A 89 14.64 -5.33 -13.52
CA ARG A 89 15.23 -6.63 -13.18
C ARG A 89 14.22 -7.56 -12.52
N ILE A 90 13.35 -7.03 -11.65
CA ILE A 90 12.26 -7.84 -11.04
C ILE A 90 11.29 -8.31 -12.12
N SER A 91 10.90 -7.44 -13.05
CA SER A 91 10.01 -7.80 -14.14
C SER A 91 10.58 -8.88 -15.04
N GLU A 92 11.86 -8.79 -15.36
CA GLU A 92 12.56 -9.80 -16.17
C GLU A 92 12.61 -11.15 -15.45
N GLU A 93 12.88 -11.14 -14.15
CA GLU A 93 12.89 -12.36 -13.35
C GLU A 93 11.50 -13.00 -13.28
N MET A 94 10.47 -12.19 -13.13
CA MET A 94 9.08 -12.68 -13.11
C MET A 94 8.70 -13.33 -14.44
N GLU A 95 9.09 -12.76 -15.57
CA GLU A 95 8.87 -13.35 -16.89
C GLU A 95 9.61 -14.69 -17.04
N LYS A 96 10.82 -14.76 -16.54
CA LYS A 96 11.61 -16.01 -16.51
C LYS A 96 10.90 -17.08 -15.67
N MET A 97 10.38 -16.70 -14.50
CA MET A 97 9.64 -17.61 -13.63
C MET A 97 8.37 -18.14 -14.30
N LYS A 98 7.65 -17.29 -15.03
CA LYS A 98 6.46 -17.69 -15.79
C LYS A 98 6.81 -18.77 -16.83
N LYS A 99 7.91 -18.58 -17.55
CA LYS A 99 8.36 -19.54 -18.57
C LYS A 99 8.74 -20.89 -17.96
N LEU A 100 9.36 -20.87 -16.76
CA LEU A 100 9.77 -22.09 -16.06
C LEU A 100 8.58 -22.78 -15.37
N ASN A 101 7.53 -22.04 -15.02
CA ASN A 101 6.36 -22.53 -14.27
C ASN A 101 5.09 -22.30 -15.10
N LYS A 102 4.99 -23.01 -16.22
CA LYS A 102 3.88 -22.86 -17.19
C LYS A 102 2.49 -23.01 -16.57
N THR A 103 2.36 -23.83 -15.51
CA THR A 103 1.10 -24.04 -14.82
C THR A 103 0.57 -22.79 -14.13
N LEU A 104 1.47 -21.86 -13.79
CA LEU A 104 1.09 -20.58 -13.16
C LEU A 104 0.61 -19.54 -14.19
N SER A 105 0.91 -19.74 -15.47
CA SER A 105 0.51 -18.83 -16.54
C SER A 105 -0.77 -19.25 -17.25
N GLU A 106 -1.30 -20.40 -16.88
CA GLU A 106 -2.58 -20.90 -17.33
C GLU A 106 -3.69 -20.51 -16.35
#